data_1421e168dccc9637b1451596458ef6b7
#
_entry.id   1421e168dccc9637b1451596458ef6b7
#
_cell.length_a   1.000
_cell.length_b   1.000
_cell.length_c   1.000
_cell.angle_alpha   90.00
_cell.angle_beta   90.00
_cell.angle_gamma   90.00
#
_symmetry.space_group_name_H-M   'P 1'
#
loop_
_entity.id
_entity.type
_entity.pdbx_description
1 polymer ?
#
loop_
_entity_poly.entity_id
_entity_poly.type
_entity_poly.pdbx_seq_one_letter_code
_entity_poly.pdbx_strand_id
1 'polypeptide(L)'
;MKKALALVLALTMTLGMAACGTPASSSTAASTSTAGGDSTAASSTAASSTATTGTATSSMTNGLYPGTADPESVTINIGTEPPDMNSVTTTDATAISIMRDVLEGLTSLDQENKPVPGVAESWDISEDGLVYTFHLRDSAVWSNGEPVTANDFVFAWTQLFTAETGANYATTWQTYIKGAEQALAGDPSGLGVKAVDDYTLEVTLNNPCAYFLNLMSFPSFYPVNEAFWTEVGGVDGYGRDADKMLYNGPYVMSDWQHESQVTITKNDQYWDKENKAFIPTVYMKMINDSGAALNAFQGGELDMVGLSGDQVQLLVAEGVAPGQYEDGASCYLEYNTNGGTPSSEAVGKGLANAKVRKALTYAVDAQSYIDNVAKNSYLPADGMVPGAIENGSYSSARGSLIDREMSAEDIKAMFDEGLKEAGITAADFTPVITTDEGDSAYKMVAFIQNQWKEKLGIEATVQQLTFKSRLDAQTKQNYDVCVALWGPDYDDALTYLDMFLTGVGNNHTGWSNEEYDKLIKDSYSQTDAAARQDMLIQAETILMEEMPIGPIYFRVRDYVMADKLTGVTRTAFQGGVMHYAQIVQ
;
A
#
# COMPACT_ATOMS: atom_id res chain seq x y z
N MET A 1 44.33 27.93 -7.24
CA MET A 1 44.62 29.38 -7.10
C MET A 1 43.30 30.14 -7.03
N LYS A 2 43.18 30.94 -5.96
CA LYS A 2 42.27 32.11 -5.70
C LYS A 2 40.74 31.79 -5.64
N LYS A 3 40.13 31.66 -4.42
CA LYS A 3 39.66 32.70 -3.47
C LYS A 3 38.48 33.52 -4.03
N ALA A 4 37.23 33.23 -3.52
CA ALA A 4 36.49 33.99 -2.49
C ALA A 4 35.80 35.26 -3.01
N LEU A 5 34.51 35.39 -2.79
CA LEU A 5 33.92 36.49 -2.00
C LEU A 5 32.46 36.23 -1.62
N ALA A 6 32.23 36.35 -0.31
CA ALA A 6 30.90 36.39 0.32
C ALA A 6 30.34 37.82 0.23
N LEU A 7 29.01 37.97 0.20
CA LEU A 7 28.38 39.20 0.66
C LEU A 7 27.07 38.92 1.41
N VAL A 8 27.11 39.30 2.69
CA VAL A 8 26.02 39.33 3.67
C VAL A 8 25.21 40.61 3.40
N LEU A 9 23.86 40.54 3.42
CA LEU A 9 23.03 41.70 3.74
C LEU A 9 21.91 41.29 4.69
N ALA A 10 22.11 41.69 5.95
CA ALA A 10 21.08 41.72 6.99
C ALA A 10 20.33 43.06 6.87
N LEU A 11 18.99 43.02 6.97
CA LEU A 11 18.23 44.22 7.29
C LEU A 11 17.15 43.88 8.32
N THR A 12 17.37 44.37 9.51
CA THR A 12 16.47 44.46 10.66
C THR A 12 15.44 45.54 10.44
N MET A 13 14.18 45.34 10.80
CA MET A 13 13.33 46.40 11.32
C MET A 13 12.36 45.91 12.37
N THR A 14 12.33 46.66 13.43
CA THR A 14 11.78 46.48 14.77
C THR A 14 10.36 47.10 14.92
N LEU A 15 9.65 46.48 15.87
CA LEU A 15 8.65 47.04 16.83
C LEU A 15 7.43 47.82 16.36
N GLY A 16 6.31 47.38 16.90
CA GLY A 16 5.10 48.18 17.16
C GLY A 16 4.16 47.44 18.12
N MET A 17 4.36 47.62 19.43
CA MET A 17 3.40 47.27 20.48
C MET A 17 2.25 48.29 20.54
N ALA A 18 1.03 47.84 20.75
CA ALA A 18 0.05 48.59 21.57
C ALA A 18 -0.95 47.62 22.21
N ALA A 19 -1.02 47.71 23.53
CA ALA A 19 -1.82 46.96 24.47
C ALA A 19 -3.17 47.62 24.78
N CYS A 20 -3.95 46.93 25.61
CA CYS A 20 -5.17 47.31 26.38
C CYS A 20 -6.45 46.69 25.83
N GLY A 21 -7.27 45.97 26.60
CA GLY A 21 -7.39 45.79 28.01
C GLY A 21 -8.68 44.97 28.24
N THR A 22 -8.66 44.11 29.24
CA THR A 22 -9.83 43.47 29.86
C THR A 22 -10.63 44.44 30.75
N PRO A 23 -11.89 44.21 31.13
CA PRO A 23 -12.10 43.32 32.28
C PRO A 23 -13.40 42.46 32.30
N ALA A 24 -13.38 41.59 33.31
CA ALA A 24 -14.30 40.57 33.72
C ALA A 24 -15.64 41.08 34.31
N SER A 25 -16.63 40.16 34.41
CA SER A 25 -17.34 39.75 35.62
C SER A 25 -18.51 38.83 35.26
N SER A 26 -18.52 37.60 35.74
CA SER A 26 -19.24 36.99 36.86
C SER A 26 -20.78 37.01 36.77
N SER A 27 -21.39 35.81 36.73
CA SER A 27 -22.30 35.40 37.83
C SER A 27 -22.82 33.96 37.63
N THR A 28 -22.69 33.24 38.68
CA THR A 28 -23.30 31.99 39.11
C THR A 28 -24.83 31.94 39.05
N ALA A 29 -25.37 30.76 38.69
CA ALA A 29 -26.53 30.19 39.43
C ALA A 29 -26.65 28.70 39.16
N ALA A 30 -26.60 27.92 40.23
CA ALA A 30 -26.92 26.52 40.30
C ALA A 30 -28.43 26.33 40.40
N SER A 31 -28.97 25.26 39.82
CA SER A 31 -30.15 24.59 40.36
C SER A 31 -30.12 23.10 40.05
N THR A 32 -30.15 22.35 41.11
CA THR A 32 -30.36 20.91 41.25
C THR A 32 -31.79 20.53 40.91
N SER A 33 -31.98 19.40 40.19
CA SER A 33 -33.12 18.50 40.48
C SER A 33 -32.82 17.08 40.01
N THR A 34 -32.97 16.20 40.96
CA THR A 34 -32.94 14.73 40.90
C THR A 34 -34.20 14.18 40.24
N ALA A 35 -34.04 13.10 39.48
CA ALA A 35 -34.86 11.89 39.46
C ALA A 35 -34.41 10.96 38.33
N GLY A 36 -34.08 9.87 38.61
CA GLY A 36 -34.19 8.47 38.53
C GLY A 36 -34.96 7.92 37.33
N GLY A 37 -34.37 6.98 36.61
CA GLY A 37 -35.05 6.25 35.56
C GLY A 37 -34.08 5.26 34.88
N ASP A 38 -34.32 4.02 35.16
CA ASP A 38 -33.83 2.75 34.61
C ASP A 38 -32.97 2.78 33.36
N SER A 39 -31.76 2.23 33.49
CA SER A 39 -30.90 1.84 32.39
C SER A 39 -31.23 0.42 31.92
N THR A 40 -31.96 0.29 30.85
CA THR A 40 -31.92 -0.95 30.05
C THR A 40 -30.66 -0.91 29.21
N ALA A 41 -29.72 -1.78 29.54
CA ALA A 41 -28.55 -2.06 28.72
C ALA A 41 -29.01 -2.62 27.37
N ALA A 42 -28.90 -1.81 26.32
CA ALA A 42 -28.95 -2.29 24.98
C ALA A 42 -27.58 -2.95 24.67
N SER A 43 -27.56 -4.27 24.61
CA SER A 43 -26.49 -5.06 24.05
C SER A 43 -26.29 -4.63 22.61
N SER A 44 -25.23 -3.87 22.32
CA SER A 44 -24.77 -3.65 20.98
C SER A 44 -24.10 -4.95 20.51
N THR A 45 -24.85 -5.76 19.78
CA THR A 45 -24.24 -6.77 18.91
C THR A 45 -23.34 -6.03 17.94
N ALA A 46 -22.02 -6.19 18.12
CA ALA A 46 -21.05 -5.82 17.12
C ALA A 46 -21.42 -6.55 15.81
N ALA A 47 -21.89 -5.81 14.84
CA ALA A 47 -22.02 -6.32 13.50
C ALA A 47 -20.60 -6.58 13.01
N SER A 48 -20.22 -7.85 12.88
CA SER A 48 -19.07 -8.27 12.12
C SER A 48 -19.26 -7.74 10.70
N SER A 49 -18.61 -6.62 10.38
CA SER A 49 -18.55 -6.13 9.02
C SER A 49 -17.62 -7.07 8.26
N THR A 50 -18.20 -8.03 7.54
CA THR A 50 -17.47 -8.70 6.47
C THR A 50 -17.11 -7.62 5.46
N ALA A 51 -15.82 -7.28 5.38
CA ALA A 51 -15.30 -6.43 4.33
C ALA A 51 -15.71 -7.06 2.98
N THR A 52 -16.49 -6.31 2.22
CA THR A 52 -16.97 -6.80 0.93
C THR A 52 -15.84 -6.56 -0.07
N THR A 53 -15.23 -7.61 -0.56
CA THR A 53 -14.34 -7.56 -1.72
C THR A 53 -15.12 -6.95 -2.89
N GLY A 54 -14.83 -5.80 -3.15
CA GLY A 54 -14.96 -4.73 -4.08
C GLY A 54 -15.77 -4.82 -5.33
N THR A 55 -17.03 -5.12 -5.35
CA THR A 55 -17.95 -4.56 -6.36
C THR A 55 -19.05 -3.77 -5.65
N ALA A 56 -18.98 -2.44 -5.74
CA ALA A 56 -20.09 -1.60 -5.26
C ALA A 56 -21.31 -1.83 -6.15
N THR A 57 -22.22 -2.66 -5.70
CA THR A 57 -23.43 -3.04 -6.44
C THR A 57 -24.67 -2.25 -6.00
N SER A 58 -24.54 -1.34 -5.03
CA SER A 58 -25.65 -0.51 -4.54
C SER A 58 -25.22 0.94 -4.36
N SER A 59 -26.17 1.86 -4.52
CA SER A 59 -25.98 3.27 -4.18
C SER A 59 -25.56 3.43 -2.71
N MET A 60 -24.40 4.02 -2.47
CA MET A 60 -23.87 4.29 -1.12
C MET A 60 -24.50 5.53 -0.50
N THR A 61 -24.95 6.46 -1.33
CA THR A 61 -25.43 7.77 -0.91
C THR A 61 -26.95 7.80 -0.70
N ASN A 62 -27.67 6.74 -1.00
CA ASN A 62 -29.12 6.61 -0.81
C ASN A 62 -29.92 7.77 -1.46
N GLY A 63 -29.49 8.27 -2.61
CA GLY A 63 -30.12 9.39 -3.30
C GLY A 63 -29.74 10.79 -2.80
N LEU A 64 -28.82 10.90 -1.83
CA LEU A 64 -28.38 12.18 -1.30
C LEU A 64 -27.38 12.88 -2.21
N TYR A 65 -26.55 12.10 -2.91
CA TYR A 65 -25.48 12.63 -3.76
C TYR A 65 -25.56 12.02 -5.17
N PRO A 66 -26.30 12.64 -6.10
CA PRO A 66 -26.47 12.09 -7.45
C PRO A 66 -25.18 12.13 -8.28
N GLY A 67 -24.17 12.91 -7.85
CA GLY A 67 -22.90 13.09 -8.53
C GLY A 67 -22.90 14.28 -9.50
N THR A 68 -21.89 14.31 -10.39
CA THR A 68 -21.75 15.34 -11.41
C THR A 68 -22.89 15.25 -12.43
N ALA A 69 -23.25 16.38 -13.04
CA ALA A 69 -24.41 16.47 -13.92
C ALA A 69 -24.17 15.84 -15.31
N ASP A 70 -22.91 15.62 -15.70
CA ASP A 70 -22.57 15.06 -17.01
C ASP A 70 -22.87 13.56 -17.06
N PRO A 71 -23.74 13.07 -17.97
CA PRO A 71 -24.09 11.66 -18.09
C PRO A 71 -23.02 10.83 -18.84
N GLU A 72 -22.01 11.46 -19.44
CA GLU A 72 -20.97 10.79 -20.24
C GLU A 72 -19.60 10.85 -19.57
N SER A 73 -19.51 11.45 -18.39
CA SER A 73 -18.25 11.54 -17.66
C SER A 73 -18.39 11.26 -16.16
N VAL A 74 -17.25 10.92 -15.57
CA VAL A 74 -17.09 10.73 -14.14
C VAL A 74 -15.88 11.54 -13.66
N THR A 75 -16.02 12.18 -12.51
CA THR A 75 -14.95 12.93 -11.85
C THR A 75 -14.60 12.28 -10.52
N ILE A 76 -13.37 11.80 -10.38
CA ILE A 76 -12.88 11.20 -9.14
C ILE A 76 -11.74 12.00 -8.54
N ASN A 77 -11.46 11.83 -7.26
CA ASN A 77 -10.29 12.41 -6.61
C ASN A 77 -9.19 11.35 -6.44
N ILE A 78 -8.01 11.61 -7.00
CA ILE A 78 -6.79 10.80 -6.82
C ILE A 78 -5.85 11.36 -5.74
N GLY A 79 -6.17 12.53 -5.17
CA GLY A 79 -5.47 13.16 -4.05
C GLY A 79 -4.20 13.88 -4.47
N THR A 80 -3.21 13.18 -4.98
CA THR A 80 -1.89 13.72 -5.33
C THR A 80 -1.52 13.44 -6.78
N GLU A 81 -0.64 14.26 -7.32
CA GLU A 81 -0.06 14.03 -8.64
C GLU A 81 0.86 12.81 -8.63
N PRO A 82 0.76 11.90 -9.64
CA PRO A 82 1.78 10.87 -9.86
C PRO A 82 3.11 11.53 -10.28
N PRO A 83 4.26 11.07 -9.77
CA PRO A 83 5.56 11.67 -10.10
C PRO A 83 5.96 11.47 -11.57
N ASP A 84 5.51 10.39 -12.16
CA ASP A 84 5.60 10.04 -13.59
C ASP A 84 4.70 8.83 -13.88
N MET A 85 4.57 8.49 -15.17
CA MET A 85 3.83 7.34 -15.67
C MET A 85 4.74 6.34 -16.39
N ASN A 86 6.03 6.29 -16.03
CA ASN A 86 6.98 5.35 -16.59
C ASN A 86 6.82 3.97 -15.94
N SER A 87 6.20 3.03 -16.66
CA SER A 87 5.91 1.66 -16.17
C SER A 87 7.17 0.88 -15.75
N VAL A 88 8.33 1.19 -16.32
CA VAL A 88 9.60 0.52 -16.03
C VAL A 88 10.19 0.97 -14.69
N THR A 89 10.05 2.26 -14.34
CA THR A 89 10.78 2.85 -13.20
C THR A 89 9.91 3.23 -12.00
N THR A 90 8.62 3.50 -12.22
CA THR A 90 7.74 3.99 -11.14
C THR A 90 7.50 2.95 -10.06
N THR A 91 7.39 3.44 -8.82
CA THR A 91 6.92 2.69 -7.64
C THR A 91 5.71 3.37 -6.99
N ASP A 92 5.17 4.40 -7.64
CA ASP A 92 4.09 5.20 -7.09
C ASP A 92 2.72 4.54 -7.29
N ALA A 93 1.96 4.39 -6.20
CA ALA A 93 0.67 3.72 -6.20
C ALA A 93 -0.40 4.45 -7.04
N THR A 94 -0.35 5.79 -7.10
CA THR A 94 -1.28 6.60 -7.91
C THR A 94 -1.00 6.37 -9.39
N ALA A 95 0.28 6.42 -9.80
CA ALA A 95 0.70 6.10 -11.16
C ALA A 95 0.30 4.68 -11.56
N ILE A 96 0.58 3.68 -10.71
CA ILE A 96 0.23 2.26 -10.93
C ILE A 96 -1.28 2.10 -11.13
N SER A 97 -2.11 2.79 -10.33
CA SER A 97 -3.57 2.72 -10.46
C SER A 97 -4.05 3.26 -11.82
N ILE A 98 -3.52 4.41 -12.27
CA ILE A 98 -3.86 5.00 -13.56
C ILE A 98 -3.35 4.12 -14.72
N MET A 99 -2.12 3.57 -14.61
CA MET A 99 -1.56 2.71 -15.65
C MET A 99 -2.41 1.49 -15.95
N ARG A 100 -3.09 0.91 -14.96
CA ARG A 100 -3.99 -0.22 -15.16
C ARG A 100 -5.23 0.10 -16.01
N ASP A 101 -5.58 1.37 -16.14
CA ASP A 101 -6.64 1.81 -17.04
C ASP A 101 -6.13 2.19 -18.44
N VAL A 102 -4.87 2.65 -18.56
CA VAL A 102 -4.34 3.17 -19.83
C VAL A 102 -3.33 2.24 -20.51
N LEU A 103 -2.82 1.24 -19.82
CA LEU A 103 -1.92 0.19 -20.32
C LEU A 103 -2.49 -1.19 -19.99
N GLU A 104 -1.99 -2.22 -20.70
CA GLU A 104 -2.32 -3.61 -20.44
C GLU A 104 -1.07 -4.51 -20.60
N GLY A 105 -0.90 -5.45 -19.66
CA GLY A 105 0.17 -6.45 -19.66
C GLY A 105 -0.18 -7.73 -20.42
N LEU A 106 0.64 -8.76 -20.25
CA LEU A 106 0.35 -10.11 -20.78
C LEU A 106 -0.97 -10.63 -20.23
N THR A 107 -1.21 -10.43 -18.93
CA THR A 107 -2.48 -10.68 -18.25
C THR A 107 -3.06 -9.37 -17.74
N SER A 108 -4.35 -9.37 -17.45
CA SER A 108 -5.08 -8.35 -16.72
C SER A 108 -5.69 -8.98 -15.46
N LEU A 109 -6.22 -8.19 -14.52
CA LEU A 109 -6.97 -8.72 -13.38
C LEU A 109 -8.47 -8.50 -13.59
N ASP A 110 -9.28 -9.50 -13.26
CA ASP A 110 -10.72 -9.31 -13.13
C ASP A 110 -11.08 -8.57 -11.81
N GLN A 111 -12.36 -8.38 -11.57
CA GLN A 111 -12.83 -7.68 -10.37
C GLN A 111 -12.58 -8.46 -9.06
N GLU A 112 -12.27 -9.75 -9.14
CA GLU A 112 -11.89 -10.63 -8.03
C GLU A 112 -10.36 -10.84 -7.93
N ASN A 113 -9.54 -10.04 -8.60
CA ASN A 113 -8.07 -10.12 -8.68
C ASN A 113 -7.51 -11.40 -9.31
N LYS A 114 -8.33 -12.13 -10.08
CA LYS A 114 -7.83 -13.30 -10.80
C LYS A 114 -7.19 -12.87 -12.10
N PRO A 115 -6.04 -13.45 -12.47
CA PRO A 115 -5.41 -13.17 -13.75
C PRO A 115 -6.27 -13.73 -14.89
N VAL A 116 -6.59 -12.85 -15.83
CA VAL A 116 -7.34 -13.14 -17.05
C VAL A 116 -6.50 -12.74 -18.27
N PRO A 117 -6.79 -13.28 -19.47
CA PRO A 117 -6.11 -12.88 -20.70
C PRO A 117 -6.13 -11.35 -20.92
N GLY A 118 -4.94 -10.77 -21.10
CA GLY A 118 -4.72 -9.38 -21.50
C GLY A 118 -4.22 -9.32 -22.94
N VAL A 119 -3.05 -8.73 -23.20
CA VAL A 119 -2.35 -8.76 -24.51
C VAL A 119 -2.08 -10.20 -24.95
N ALA A 120 -1.77 -11.11 -24.02
CA ALA A 120 -1.76 -12.54 -24.32
C ALA A 120 -3.19 -13.10 -24.30
N GLU A 121 -3.62 -13.78 -25.38
CA GLU A 121 -4.91 -14.47 -25.44
C GLU A 121 -4.90 -15.84 -24.74
N SER A 122 -3.70 -16.46 -24.65
CA SER A 122 -3.47 -17.74 -23.99
C SER A 122 -1.98 -17.92 -23.66
N TRP A 123 -1.67 -18.96 -22.90
CA TRP A 123 -0.30 -19.35 -22.57
C TRP A 123 -0.19 -20.85 -22.33
N ASP A 124 1.01 -21.39 -22.59
CA ASP A 124 1.43 -22.72 -22.23
C ASP A 124 2.47 -22.67 -21.11
N ILE A 125 2.43 -23.65 -20.20
CA ILE A 125 3.37 -23.78 -19.09
C ILE A 125 4.06 -25.14 -19.21
N SER A 126 5.40 -25.17 -19.14
CA SER A 126 6.16 -26.41 -19.12
C SER A 126 5.85 -27.27 -17.89
N GLU A 127 6.08 -28.59 -18.00
CA GLU A 127 5.78 -29.54 -16.90
C GLU A 127 6.51 -29.21 -15.58
N ASP A 128 7.69 -28.59 -15.67
CA ASP A 128 8.48 -28.16 -14.51
C ASP A 128 8.09 -26.76 -13.99
N GLY A 129 7.12 -26.08 -14.64
CA GLY A 129 6.66 -24.77 -14.25
C GLY A 129 7.66 -23.64 -14.50
N LEU A 130 8.73 -23.86 -15.26
CA LEU A 130 9.81 -22.90 -15.46
C LEU A 130 9.70 -22.10 -16.75
N VAL A 131 9.01 -22.60 -17.76
CA VAL A 131 8.88 -21.91 -19.06
C VAL A 131 7.42 -21.62 -19.34
N TYR A 132 7.14 -20.34 -19.59
CA TYR A 132 5.84 -19.85 -20.04
C TYR A 132 5.95 -19.41 -21.48
N THR A 133 5.06 -19.89 -22.36
CA THR A 133 4.95 -19.43 -23.74
C THR A 133 3.61 -18.70 -23.88
N PHE A 134 3.69 -17.38 -24.03
CA PHE A 134 2.52 -16.52 -24.20
C PHE A 134 2.21 -16.35 -25.69
N HIS A 135 0.95 -16.55 -26.07
CA HIS A 135 0.42 -16.29 -27.41
C HIS A 135 -0.28 -14.93 -27.41
N LEU A 136 0.28 -13.96 -28.08
CA LEU A 136 -0.22 -12.59 -28.11
C LEU A 136 -1.32 -12.40 -29.14
N ARG A 137 -2.22 -11.46 -28.89
CA ARG A 137 -3.30 -11.08 -29.81
C ARG A 137 -2.74 -10.25 -30.96
N ASP A 138 -3.08 -10.58 -32.17
CA ASP A 138 -2.79 -9.74 -33.35
C ASP A 138 -3.66 -8.48 -33.41
N SER A 139 -4.75 -8.44 -32.62
CA SER A 139 -5.67 -7.31 -32.47
C SER A 139 -5.21 -6.28 -31.43
N ALA A 140 -4.19 -6.57 -30.61
CA ALA A 140 -3.64 -5.61 -29.66
C ALA A 140 -2.77 -4.58 -30.39
N VAL A 141 -3.13 -3.30 -30.26
CA VAL A 141 -2.45 -2.20 -30.93
C VAL A 141 -2.17 -1.05 -29.94
N TRP A 142 -1.10 -0.32 -30.23
CA TRP A 142 -0.81 0.94 -29.57
C TRP A 142 -1.75 2.06 -30.04
N SER A 143 -1.89 3.12 -29.25
CA SER A 143 -2.74 4.27 -29.56
C SER A 143 -2.36 5.02 -30.85
N ASN A 144 -1.16 4.79 -31.40
CA ASN A 144 -0.74 5.27 -32.71
C ASN A 144 -1.13 4.31 -33.88
N GLY A 145 -1.72 3.16 -33.56
CA GLY A 145 -2.16 2.14 -34.51
C GLY A 145 -1.10 1.09 -34.86
N GLU A 146 0.08 1.14 -34.30
CA GLU A 146 1.11 0.10 -34.46
C GLU A 146 0.74 -1.15 -33.65
N PRO A 147 1.07 -2.38 -34.10
CA PRO A 147 0.79 -3.59 -33.34
C PRO A 147 1.60 -3.63 -32.03
N VAL A 148 1.03 -4.18 -30.97
CA VAL A 148 1.77 -4.58 -29.77
C VAL A 148 2.39 -5.96 -30.05
N THR A 149 3.70 -6.08 -29.91
CA THR A 149 4.44 -7.29 -30.27
C THR A 149 5.22 -7.87 -29.09
N ALA A 150 5.70 -9.10 -29.21
CA ALA A 150 6.60 -9.73 -28.26
C ALA A 150 7.91 -8.92 -28.05
N ASN A 151 8.35 -8.18 -29.07
CA ASN A 151 9.53 -7.33 -28.97
C ASN A 151 9.34 -6.14 -28.02
N ASP A 152 8.11 -5.61 -27.89
CA ASP A 152 7.82 -4.53 -26.95
C ASP A 152 7.97 -5.00 -25.49
N PHE A 153 7.63 -6.26 -25.20
CA PHE A 153 7.88 -6.88 -23.89
C PHE A 153 9.36 -7.17 -23.67
N VAL A 154 10.06 -7.72 -24.66
CA VAL A 154 11.51 -7.97 -24.56
C VAL A 154 12.26 -6.67 -24.30
N PHE A 155 11.90 -5.60 -25.01
CA PHE A 155 12.50 -4.28 -24.81
C PHE A 155 12.22 -3.76 -23.39
N ALA A 156 10.97 -3.73 -22.97
CA ALA A 156 10.57 -3.24 -21.64
C ALA A 156 11.31 -3.97 -20.51
N TRP A 157 11.37 -5.30 -20.55
CA TRP A 157 12.03 -6.10 -19.51
C TRP A 157 13.56 -5.98 -19.58
N THR A 158 14.13 -5.76 -20.77
CA THR A 158 15.55 -5.43 -20.88
C THR A 158 15.83 -4.08 -20.20
N GLN A 159 14.99 -3.07 -20.40
CA GLN A 159 15.11 -1.79 -19.70
C GLN A 159 14.92 -1.94 -18.18
N LEU A 160 13.94 -2.74 -17.74
CA LEU A 160 13.71 -3.02 -16.32
C LEU A 160 14.97 -3.59 -15.63
N PHE A 161 15.67 -4.52 -16.29
CA PHE A 161 16.88 -5.15 -15.75
C PHE A 161 18.18 -4.52 -16.26
N THR A 162 18.14 -3.29 -16.76
CA THR A 162 19.31 -2.49 -17.08
C THR A 162 19.63 -1.54 -15.94
N ALA A 163 20.83 -1.63 -15.35
CA ALA A 163 21.20 -0.84 -14.16
C ALA A 163 21.10 0.67 -14.39
N GLU A 164 21.46 1.15 -15.57
CA GLU A 164 21.41 2.56 -15.95
C GLU A 164 19.98 3.12 -15.99
N THR A 165 18.97 2.29 -16.16
CA THR A 165 17.56 2.68 -16.12
C THR A 165 17.12 3.10 -14.71
N GLY A 166 17.77 2.51 -13.68
CA GLY A 166 17.49 2.85 -12.28
C GLY A 166 16.13 2.40 -11.77
N ALA A 167 15.59 1.30 -12.34
CA ALA A 167 14.30 0.74 -11.93
C ALA A 167 14.38 0.14 -10.54
N ASN A 168 13.68 0.72 -9.56
CA ASN A 168 13.71 0.26 -8.17
C ASN A 168 13.19 -1.17 -7.99
N TYR A 169 12.16 -1.57 -8.76
CA TYR A 169 11.60 -2.92 -8.72
C TYR A 169 12.52 -3.98 -9.34
N ALA A 170 13.55 -3.61 -10.08
CA ALA A 170 14.45 -4.57 -10.73
C ALA A 170 15.07 -5.55 -9.73
N THR A 171 15.47 -5.08 -8.54
CA THR A 171 16.05 -5.92 -7.49
C THR A 171 15.06 -6.89 -6.87
N THR A 172 13.78 -6.58 -6.87
CA THR A 172 12.70 -7.46 -6.44
C THR A 172 12.42 -8.52 -7.52
N TRP A 173 12.22 -8.09 -8.76
CA TRP A 173 11.82 -8.96 -9.86
C TRP A 173 12.93 -9.84 -10.41
N GLN A 174 14.22 -9.52 -10.19
CA GLN A 174 15.35 -10.36 -10.61
C GLN A 174 15.30 -11.78 -10.03
N THR A 175 14.63 -11.98 -8.90
CA THR A 175 14.49 -13.29 -8.26
C THR A 175 13.64 -14.25 -9.08
N TYR A 176 12.73 -13.74 -9.90
CA TYR A 176 11.79 -14.55 -10.70
C TYR A 176 12.33 -14.88 -12.07
N ILE A 177 12.90 -13.92 -12.79
CA ILE A 177 13.27 -14.06 -14.21
C ILE A 177 14.70 -14.56 -14.34
N LYS A 178 14.90 -15.65 -15.10
CA LYS A 178 16.22 -16.20 -15.36
C LYS A 178 17.15 -15.17 -15.99
N GLY A 179 18.36 -15.07 -15.48
CA GLY A 179 19.39 -14.16 -16.01
C GLY A 179 19.20 -12.68 -15.70
N ALA A 180 18.14 -12.30 -14.94
CA ALA A 180 17.89 -10.91 -14.58
C ALA A 180 18.98 -10.32 -13.67
N GLU A 181 19.52 -11.11 -12.74
CA GLU A 181 20.65 -10.69 -11.90
C GLU A 181 21.91 -10.39 -12.74
N GLN A 182 22.19 -11.22 -13.75
CA GLN A 182 23.31 -10.98 -14.65
C GLN A 182 23.06 -9.76 -15.55
N ALA A 183 21.82 -9.55 -15.98
CA ALA A 183 21.44 -8.37 -16.75
C ALA A 183 21.68 -7.08 -15.95
N LEU A 184 21.28 -7.04 -14.68
CA LEU A 184 21.57 -5.94 -13.76
C LEU A 184 23.07 -5.74 -13.51
N ALA A 185 23.86 -6.81 -13.60
CA ALA A 185 25.32 -6.73 -13.54
C ALA A 185 25.98 -6.30 -14.87
N GLY A 186 25.18 -5.98 -15.90
CA GLY A 186 25.61 -5.47 -17.21
C GLY A 186 25.70 -6.49 -18.33
N ASP A 187 25.17 -7.72 -18.14
CA ASP A 187 25.11 -8.74 -19.20
C ASP A 187 23.68 -9.27 -19.41
N PRO A 188 22.88 -8.63 -20.28
CA PRO A 188 21.52 -9.05 -20.56
C PRO A 188 21.41 -10.26 -21.50
N SER A 189 22.52 -10.80 -22.02
CA SER A 189 22.52 -11.86 -23.05
C SER A 189 21.83 -13.17 -22.60
N GLY A 190 21.74 -13.38 -21.28
CA GLY A 190 21.11 -14.54 -20.67
C GLY A 190 19.70 -14.29 -20.10
N LEU A 191 19.14 -13.09 -20.36
CA LEU A 191 17.82 -12.73 -19.81
C LEU A 191 16.74 -13.67 -20.35
N GLY A 192 15.97 -14.26 -19.44
CA GLY A 192 14.93 -15.26 -19.70
C GLY A 192 13.65 -14.70 -20.31
N VAL A 193 13.73 -13.73 -21.21
CA VAL A 193 12.63 -13.22 -22.01
C VAL A 193 13.02 -13.18 -23.47
N LYS A 194 12.19 -13.72 -24.37
CA LYS A 194 12.53 -13.87 -25.78
C LYS A 194 11.30 -13.81 -26.67
N ALA A 195 11.34 -12.97 -27.70
CA ALA A 195 10.40 -13.04 -28.80
C ALA A 195 10.77 -14.24 -29.70
N VAL A 196 9.89 -15.22 -29.80
CA VAL A 196 10.00 -16.36 -30.71
C VAL A 196 9.62 -15.90 -32.12
N ASP A 197 8.56 -15.12 -32.20
CA ASP A 197 8.08 -14.34 -33.33
C ASP A 197 7.34 -13.11 -32.81
N ASP A 198 6.69 -12.33 -33.69
CA ASP A 198 6.02 -11.08 -33.31
C ASP A 198 4.88 -11.28 -32.30
N TYR A 199 4.27 -12.46 -32.24
CA TYR A 199 3.11 -12.76 -31.40
C TYR A 199 3.34 -13.95 -30.45
N THR A 200 4.59 -14.39 -30.29
CA THR A 200 4.95 -15.46 -29.35
C THR A 200 6.09 -15.01 -28.45
N LEU A 201 5.81 -14.87 -27.16
CA LEU A 201 6.78 -14.51 -26.13
C LEU A 201 7.08 -15.72 -25.24
N GLU A 202 8.35 -16.11 -25.15
CA GLU A 202 8.83 -17.14 -24.24
C GLU A 202 9.49 -16.49 -23.01
N VAL A 203 9.08 -16.89 -21.82
CA VAL A 203 9.63 -16.44 -20.54
C VAL A 203 10.14 -17.64 -19.76
N THR A 204 11.37 -17.57 -19.27
CA THR A 204 12.01 -18.58 -18.43
C THR A 204 12.22 -18.05 -17.02
N LEU A 205 11.77 -18.78 -16.03
CA LEU A 205 11.87 -18.45 -14.60
C LEU A 205 13.11 -19.10 -13.96
N ASN A 206 13.54 -18.55 -12.83
CA ASN A 206 14.55 -19.16 -11.95
C ASN A 206 13.98 -20.35 -11.16
N ASN A 207 12.72 -20.21 -10.69
CA ASN A 207 11.97 -21.20 -9.94
C ASN A 207 10.51 -21.19 -10.40
N PRO A 208 9.74 -22.28 -10.22
CA PRO A 208 8.29 -22.26 -10.42
C PRO A 208 7.65 -21.18 -9.54
N CYS A 209 6.67 -20.44 -10.09
CA CYS A 209 6.00 -19.35 -9.39
C CYS A 209 4.49 -19.45 -9.58
N ALA A 210 3.76 -19.79 -8.51
CA ALA A 210 2.31 -20.03 -8.55
C ALA A 210 1.50 -18.77 -8.91
N TYR A 211 2.03 -17.59 -8.56
CA TYR A 211 1.40 -16.28 -8.81
C TYR A 211 2.00 -15.54 -10.00
N PHE A 212 2.79 -16.20 -10.85
CA PHE A 212 3.48 -15.55 -11.96
C PHE A 212 2.52 -14.84 -12.92
N LEU A 213 1.34 -15.42 -13.18
CA LEU A 213 0.33 -14.79 -14.03
C LEU A 213 -0.24 -13.51 -13.39
N ASN A 214 -0.31 -13.41 -12.06
CA ASN A 214 -0.66 -12.17 -11.38
C ASN A 214 0.43 -11.10 -11.57
N LEU A 215 1.72 -11.49 -11.48
CA LEU A 215 2.83 -10.56 -11.74
C LEU A 215 2.79 -9.99 -13.17
N MET A 216 2.32 -10.74 -14.14
CA MET A 216 2.21 -10.29 -15.53
C MET A 216 1.16 -9.20 -15.75
N SER A 217 0.31 -8.94 -14.76
CA SER A 217 -0.60 -7.79 -14.70
C SER A 217 -0.03 -6.58 -13.95
N PHE A 218 1.21 -6.66 -13.47
CA PHE A 218 1.86 -5.56 -12.77
C PHE A 218 2.59 -4.63 -13.75
N PRO A 219 2.48 -3.29 -13.62
CA PRO A 219 3.01 -2.35 -14.62
C PRO A 219 4.49 -2.50 -14.98
N SER A 220 5.36 -2.95 -14.07
CA SER A 220 6.78 -3.18 -14.40
C SER A 220 7.00 -4.21 -15.52
N PHE A 221 6.01 -5.08 -15.78
CA PHE A 221 6.05 -6.09 -16.83
C PHE A 221 5.23 -5.72 -18.07
N TYR A 222 4.71 -4.49 -18.14
CA TYR A 222 3.96 -4.02 -19.30
C TYR A 222 4.88 -3.76 -20.51
N PRO A 223 4.35 -3.85 -21.74
CA PRO A 223 5.14 -3.60 -22.92
C PRO A 223 5.49 -2.11 -23.07
N VAL A 224 6.57 -1.82 -23.76
CA VAL A 224 7.01 -0.47 -24.13
C VAL A 224 7.47 -0.47 -25.58
N ASN A 225 6.96 0.45 -26.40
CA ASN A 225 7.38 0.59 -27.79
C ASN A 225 8.78 1.25 -27.84
N GLU A 226 9.79 0.52 -28.32
CA GLU A 226 11.18 0.96 -28.34
C GLU A 226 11.41 2.22 -29.18
N ALA A 227 10.74 2.32 -30.33
CA ALA A 227 10.89 3.46 -31.22
C ALA A 227 10.39 4.74 -30.56
N PHE A 228 9.20 4.67 -29.94
CA PHE A 228 8.60 5.79 -29.22
C PHE A 228 9.40 6.15 -27.95
N TRP A 229 9.83 5.15 -27.16
CA TRP A 229 10.71 5.39 -26.02
C TRP A 229 11.94 6.21 -26.41
N THR A 230 12.59 5.83 -27.52
CA THR A 230 13.77 6.52 -28.03
C THR A 230 13.43 7.94 -28.50
N GLU A 231 12.31 8.11 -29.20
CA GLU A 231 11.83 9.40 -29.70
C GLU A 231 11.59 10.42 -28.59
N VAL A 232 10.99 9.98 -27.47
CA VAL A 232 10.66 10.87 -26.35
C VAL A 232 11.82 11.13 -25.39
N GLY A 233 12.99 10.51 -25.59
CA GLY A 233 14.21 10.76 -24.82
C GLY A 233 14.54 9.67 -23.78
N GLY A 234 14.06 8.45 -23.96
CA GLY A 234 14.38 7.31 -23.11
C GLY A 234 13.77 7.43 -21.71
N VAL A 235 14.49 6.91 -20.71
CA VAL A 235 14.04 6.87 -19.31
C VAL A 235 13.69 8.26 -18.73
N ASP A 236 14.37 9.30 -19.18
CA ASP A 236 14.16 10.66 -18.67
C ASP A 236 12.90 11.34 -19.26
N GLY A 237 12.48 10.91 -20.45
CA GLY A 237 11.36 11.52 -21.17
C GLY A 237 10.08 10.71 -21.14
N TYR A 238 10.17 9.37 -21.13
CA TYR A 238 9.01 8.50 -21.17
C TYR A 238 8.14 8.62 -19.90
N GLY A 239 6.83 8.79 -20.08
CA GLY A 239 5.87 8.87 -18.98
C GLY A 239 5.87 10.20 -18.22
N ARG A 240 6.48 11.27 -18.77
CA ARG A 240 6.52 12.59 -18.10
C ARG A 240 5.32 13.48 -18.41
N ASP A 241 4.59 13.15 -19.47
CA ASP A 241 3.39 13.88 -19.89
C ASP A 241 2.49 12.95 -20.72
N ALA A 242 1.25 13.36 -20.98
CA ALA A 242 0.26 12.60 -21.73
C ALA A 242 0.74 12.26 -23.17
N ASP A 243 1.46 13.17 -23.82
CA ASP A 243 2.02 12.98 -25.16
C ASP A 243 3.39 12.26 -25.15
N LYS A 244 3.87 11.82 -24.00
CA LYS A 244 5.13 11.11 -23.80
C LYS A 244 4.95 9.61 -23.53
N MET A 245 3.78 9.07 -23.85
CA MET A 245 3.45 7.64 -23.77
C MET A 245 2.66 7.20 -24.98
N LEU A 246 2.77 5.93 -25.34
CA LEU A 246 1.77 5.20 -26.11
C LEU A 246 0.92 4.35 -25.16
N TYR A 247 -0.32 4.16 -25.53
CA TYR A 247 -1.34 3.48 -24.72
C TYR A 247 -1.82 2.24 -25.46
N ASN A 248 -1.99 1.13 -24.75
CA ASN A 248 -2.54 -0.13 -25.28
C ASN A 248 -3.69 -0.67 -24.43
N GLY A 249 -4.09 0.08 -23.41
CA GLY A 249 -5.18 -0.27 -22.48
C GLY A 249 -6.56 0.24 -22.90
N PRO A 250 -7.57 0.02 -22.05
CA PRO A 250 -8.97 0.43 -22.27
C PRO A 250 -9.17 1.93 -22.47
N TYR A 251 -8.32 2.75 -21.84
CA TYR A 251 -8.30 4.20 -21.96
C TYR A 251 -6.98 4.72 -22.53
N VAL A 252 -7.00 5.97 -22.99
CA VAL A 252 -5.82 6.78 -23.29
C VAL A 252 -5.81 8.00 -22.38
N MET A 253 -4.66 8.41 -21.87
CA MET A 253 -4.51 9.68 -21.19
C MET A 253 -4.53 10.79 -22.25
N SER A 254 -5.64 11.50 -22.32
CA SER A 254 -5.85 12.54 -23.33
C SER A 254 -5.33 13.92 -22.90
N ASP A 255 -5.17 14.13 -21.59
CA ASP A 255 -4.64 15.39 -21.03
C ASP A 255 -4.06 15.14 -19.63
N TRP A 256 -2.97 15.82 -19.31
CA TRP A 256 -2.38 15.88 -17.97
C TRP A 256 -2.06 17.32 -17.60
N GLN A 257 -2.94 17.91 -16.82
CA GLN A 257 -2.73 19.22 -16.23
C GLN A 257 -2.02 19.05 -14.90
N HIS A 258 -0.71 19.22 -14.91
CA HIS A 258 0.13 19.03 -13.72
C HIS A 258 -0.40 19.79 -12.51
N GLU A 259 -0.31 19.15 -11.32
CA GLU A 259 -0.81 19.64 -10.03
C GLU A 259 -2.34 19.89 -9.98
N SER A 260 -3.11 19.45 -10.99
CA SER A 260 -4.54 19.72 -11.11
C SER A 260 -5.36 18.49 -11.45
N GLN A 261 -5.14 17.90 -12.64
CA GLN A 261 -6.03 16.86 -13.16
C GLN A 261 -5.35 16.00 -14.23
N VAL A 262 -5.61 14.69 -14.19
CA VAL A 262 -5.43 13.79 -15.33
C VAL A 262 -6.78 13.54 -15.98
N THR A 263 -6.84 13.50 -17.31
CA THR A 263 -8.04 13.11 -18.06
C THR A 263 -7.74 11.87 -18.88
N ILE A 264 -8.53 10.82 -18.68
CA ILE A 264 -8.48 9.62 -19.52
C ILE A 264 -9.77 9.52 -20.34
N THR A 265 -9.63 9.09 -21.59
CA THR A 265 -10.77 8.91 -22.52
C THR A 265 -10.75 7.51 -23.10
N LYS A 266 -11.91 6.99 -23.42
CA LYS A 266 -12.07 5.65 -24.01
C LYS A 266 -11.13 5.46 -25.20
N ASN A 267 -10.44 4.32 -25.24
CA ASN A 267 -9.58 3.93 -26.36
C ASN A 267 -10.40 3.15 -27.41
N ASP A 268 -10.73 3.80 -28.51
CA ASP A 268 -11.50 3.15 -29.60
C ASP A 268 -10.72 2.06 -30.32
N GLN A 269 -9.41 1.99 -30.15
CA GLN A 269 -8.55 0.97 -30.76
C GLN A 269 -8.34 -0.24 -29.83
N TYR A 270 -8.78 -0.17 -28.57
CA TYR A 270 -8.60 -1.27 -27.63
C TYR A 270 -9.36 -2.53 -28.08
N TRP A 271 -8.72 -3.69 -28.02
CA TRP A 271 -9.26 -4.95 -28.53
C TRP A 271 -10.53 -5.40 -27.82
N ASP A 272 -10.71 -5.10 -26.53
CA ASP A 272 -11.87 -5.52 -25.72
C ASP A 272 -12.77 -4.33 -25.31
N LYS A 273 -12.85 -3.31 -26.15
CA LYS A 273 -13.59 -2.07 -25.89
C LYS A 273 -15.09 -2.25 -25.66
N GLU A 274 -15.67 -3.40 -26.05
CA GLU A 274 -17.07 -3.69 -25.84
C GLU A 274 -17.38 -4.15 -24.42
N ASN A 275 -16.37 -4.68 -23.70
CA ASN A 275 -16.50 -5.22 -22.34
C ASN A 275 -15.77 -4.37 -21.30
N LYS A 276 -15.04 -3.35 -21.71
CA LYS A 276 -14.30 -2.43 -20.82
C LYS A 276 -14.46 -0.98 -21.29
N ALA A 277 -14.12 -0.02 -20.43
CA ALA A 277 -14.20 1.41 -20.71
C ALA A 277 -15.61 1.88 -21.11
N PHE A 278 -16.60 1.57 -20.27
CA PHE A 278 -18.00 1.96 -20.52
C PHE A 278 -18.25 3.46 -20.37
N ILE A 279 -17.39 4.15 -19.59
CA ILE A 279 -17.46 5.60 -19.35
C ILE A 279 -16.60 6.31 -20.41
N PRO A 280 -17.15 7.21 -21.24
CA PRO A 280 -16.38 7.88 -22.30
C PRO A 280 -15.21 8.70 -21.78
N THR A 281 -15.37 9.41 -20.64
CA THR A 281 -14.34 10.29 -20.08
C THR A 281 -14.30 10.19 -18.56
N VAL A 282 -13.10 10.03 -18.00
CA VAL A 282 -12.85 10.09 -16.56
C VAL A 282 -11.90 11.25 -16.26
N TYR A 283 -12.34 12.15 -15.39
CA TYR A 283 -11.53 13.25 -14.84
C TYR A 283 -11.00 12.81 -13.47
N MET A 284 -9.69 12.84 -13.29
CA MET A 284 -8.99 12.47 -12.07
C MET A 284 -8.38 13.71 -11.43
N LYS A 285 -9.13 14.38 -10.54
CA LYS A 285 -8.69 15.61 -9.85
C LYS A 285 -7.68 15.31 -8.75
N MET A 286 -6.78 16.26 -8.49
CA MET A 286 -5.74 16.19 -7.47
C MET A 286 -6.07 17.12 -6.29
N ILE A 287 -7.01 16.71 -5.43
CA ILE A 287 -7.42 17.47 -4.25
C ILE A 287 -6.83 16.79 -3.01
N ASN A 288 -5.74 17.33 -2.49
CA ASN A 288 -4.99 16.72 -1.38
C ASN A 288 -5.67 16.95 -0.01
N ASP A 289 -6.35 18.11 0.19
CA ASP A 289 -7.09 18.36 1.43
C ASP A 289 -8.38 17.56 1.48
N SER A 290 -8.49 16.65 2.45
CA SER A 290 -9.64 15.74 2.58
C SER A 290 -10.96 16.46 2.84
N GLY A 291 -10.93 17.62 3.53
CA GLY A 291 -12.12 18.44 3.76
C GLY A 291 -12.60 19.10 2.47
N ALA A 292 -11.68 19.66 1.68
CA ALA A 292 -12.01 20.22 0.35
C ALA A 292 -12.54 19.15 -0.59
N ALA A 293 -11.94 17.95 -0.58
CA ALA A 293 -12.37 16.82 -1.41
C ALA A 293 -13.80 16.35 -1.05
N LEU A 294 -14.12 16.21 0.25
CA LEU A 294 -15.47 15.87 0.69
C LEU A 294 -16.49 16.97 0.34
N ASN A 295 -16.14 18.26 0.52
CA ASN A 295 -17.00 19.36 0.13
C ASN A 295 -17.27 19.38 -1.38
N ALA A 296 -16.27 19.09 -2.22
CA ALA A 296 -16.43 18.97 -3.67
C ALA A 296 -17.37 17.80 -4.05
N PHE A 297 -17.26 16.65 -3.35
CA PHE A 297 -18.18 15.54 -3.53
C PHE A 297 -19.61 15.92 -3.13
N GLN A 298 -19.81 16.52 -1.96
CA GLN A 298 -21.13 16.96 -1.48
C GLN A 298 -21.73 18.06 -2.38
N GLY A 299 -20.86 18.87 -3.00
CA GLY A 299 -21.25 19.89 -3.97
C GLY A 299 -21.56 19.36 -5.37
N GLY A 300 -21.38 18.06 -5.64
CA GLY A 300 -21.61 17.44 -6.95
C GLY A 300 -20.51 17.76 -7.97
N GLU A 301 -19.29 18.08 -7.51
CA GLU A 301 -18.11 18.29 -8.37
C GLU A 301 -17.25 17.03 -8.49
N LEU A 302 -17.47 16.05 -7.60
CA LEU A 302 -16.85 14.73 -7.62
C LEU A 302 -17.91 13.64 -7.57
N ASP A 303 -17.63 12.50 -8.19
CA ASP A 303 -18.46 11.31 -8.17
C ASP A 303 -17.92 10.25 -7.20
N MET A 304 -16.68 10.40 -6.74
CA MET A 304 -16.06 9.48 -5.77
C MET A 304 -14.94 10.17 -5.00
N VAL A 305 -14.87 9.90 -3.69
CA VAL A 305 -13.82 10.39 -2.79
C VAL A 305 -13.53 9.40 -1.68
N GLY A 306 -12.25 9.26 -1.31
CA GLY A 306 -11.82 8.58 -0.09
C GLY A 306 -12.12 9.39 1.16
N LEU A 307 -12.34 8.73 2.29
CA LEU A 307 -12.74 9.34 3.56
C LEU A 307 -11.68 9.20 4.65
N SER A 308 -11.55 10.21 5.49
CA SER A 308 -10.90 10.11 6.80
C SER A 308 -11.88 9.58 7.85
N GLY A 309 -11.38 9.07 8.99
CA GLY A 309 -12.25 8.51 10.03
C GLY A 309 -13.28 9.49 10.58
N ASP A 310 -12.92 10.76 10.79
CA ASP A 310 -13.87 11.78 11.26
C ASP A 310 -14.98 12.04 10.20
N GLN A 311 -14.66 11.94 8.90
CA GLN A 311 -15.61 12.05 7.79
C GLN A 311 -16.54 10.85 7.70
N VAL A 312 -16.05 9.64 7.98
CA VAL A 312 -16.87 8.43 8.08
C VAL A 312 -17.94 8.63 9.13
N GLN A 313 -17.57 9.08 10.34
CA GLN A 313 -18.54 9.34 11.42
C GLN A 313 -19.57 10.41 11.04
N LEU A 314 -19.15 11.48 10.36
CA LEU A 314 -20.04 12.54 9.87
C LEU A 314 -21.08 11.99 8.90
N LEU A 315 -20.65 11.28 7.86
CA LEU A 315 -21.53 10.76 6.81
C LEU A 315 -22.50 9.68 7.33
N VAL A 316 -22.03 8.80 8.22
CA VAL A 316 -22.91 7.82 8.89
C VAL A 316 -24.00 8.50 9.69
N ALA A 317 -23.69 9.63 10.38
CA ALA A 317 -24.70 10.42 11.10
C ALA A 317 -25.72 11.10 10.16
N GLU A 318 -25.34 11.38 8.91
CA GLU A 318 -26.21 11.88 7.84
C GLU A 318 -27.04 10.77 7.15
N GLY A 319 -26.83 9.50 7.53
CA GLY A 319 -27.54 8.35 6.96
C GLY A 319 -26.88 7.79 5.68
N VAL A 320 -25.67 8.22 5.35
CA VAL A 320 -24.88 7.67 4.24
C VAL A 320 -24.13 6.43 4.74
N ALA A 321 -24.11 5.36 3.94
CA ALA A 321 -23.30 4.16 4.18
C ALA A 321 -22.04 4.20 3.32
N PRO A 322 -20.85 4.53 3.88
CA PRO A 322 -19.61 4.48 3.14
C PRO A 322 -19.30 3.07 2.63
N GLY A 323 -18.70 2.99 1.44
CA GLY A 323 -18.10 1.78 0.95
C GLY A 323 -16.76 1.53 1.64
N GLN A 324 -16.36 0.26 1.69
CA GLN A 324 -15.13 -0.18 2.35
C GLN A 324 -14.42 -1.23 1.50
N TYR A 325 -13.10 -1.23 1.54
CA TYR A 325 -12.29 -2.33 1.01
C TYR A 325 -10.97 -2.42 1.78
N GLU A 326 -10.49 -3.64 1.97
CA GLU A 326 -9.14 -3.87 2.46
C GLU A 326 -8.15 -3.63 1.32
N ASP A 327 -7.20 -2.71 1.52
CA ASP A 327 -6.16 -2.43 0.52
C ASP A 327 -4.89 -3.28 0.72
N GLY A 328 -4.99 -4.30 1.56
CA GLY A 328 -3.91 -5.22 1.86
C GLY A 328 -2.81 -4.65 2.74
N ALA A 329 -2.84 -3.38 3.12
CA ALA A 329 -1.76 -2.83 3.92
C ALA A 329 -1.83 -3.27 5.39
N SER A 330 -0.71 -3.82 5.87
CA SER A 330 -0.46 -4.16 7.27
C SER A 330 0.39 -3.07 7.93
N CYS A 331 -0.11 -2.51 9.04
CA CYS A 331 0.64 -1.56 9.86
C CYS A 331 1.24 -2.26 11.07
N TYR A 332 2.51 -2.07 11.31
CA TYR A 332 3.25 -2.75 12.36
C TYR A 332 4.31 -1.87 13.01
N LEU A 333 4.72 -2.25 14.22
CA LEU A 333 5.91 -1.76 14.87
C LEU A 333 7.10 -2.58 14.39
N GLU A 334 8.08 -1.96 13.81
CA GLU A 334 9.33 -2.58 13.39
C GLU A 334 10.37 -2.37 14.49
N TYR A 335 10.95 -3.44 15.01
CA TYR A 335 11.90 -3.41 16.11
C TYR A 335 13.33 -3.60 15.60
N ASN A 336 14.24 -2.73 16.00
CA ASN A 336 15.67 -2.95 15.77
C ASN A 336 16.18 -4.03 16.75
N THR A 337 16.24 -5.28 16.28
CA THR A 337 16.53 -6.44 17.14
C THR A 337 18.01 -6.69 17.39
N ASN A 338 18.85 -6.41 16.41
CA ASN A 338 20.29 -6.74 16.48
C ASN A 338 21.16 -6.02 15.44
N GLY A 339 20.61 -5.13 14.64
CA GLY A 339 21.30 -4.72 13.42
C GLY A 339 21.95 -3.35 13.44
N GLY A 340 21.55 -2.45 14.32
CA GLY A 340 21.88 -1.05 14.12
C GLY A 340 22.40 -0.33 15.35
N THR A 341 22.20 0.98 15.33
CA THR A 341 22.61 1.87 16.43
C THR A 341 21.37 2.23 17.24
N PRO A 342 21.04 1.48 18.30
CA PRO A 342 19.94 1.86 19.20
C PRO A 342 20.28 3.15 19.96
N SER A 343 19.25 3.85 20.45
CA SER A 343 19.41 5.09 21.22
C SER A 343 20.23 4.92 22.49
N SER A 344 20.24 3.71 23.06
CA SER A 344 21.08 3.33 24.19
C SER A 344 21.37 1.83 24.21
N GLU A 345 22.43 1.41 24.91
CA GLU A 345 22.76 -0.01 25.11
C GLU A 345 21.62 -0.77 25.82
N ALA A 346 20.94 -0.15 26.77
CA ALA A 346 19.83 -0.77 27.49
C ALA A 346 18.64 -1.00 26.56
N VAL A 347 18.30 -0.06 25.69
CA VAL A 347 17.24 -0.22 24.69
C VAL A 347 17.59 -1.34 23.71
N GLY A 348 18.83 -1.38 23.19
CA GLY A 348 19.27 -2.45 22.31
C GLY A 348 19.16 -3.84 22.97
N LYS A 349 19.59 -3.99 24.24
CA LYS A 349 19.44 -5.25 25.00
C LYS A 349 17.97 -5.65 25.18
N GLY A 350 17.11 -4.68 25.48
CA GLY A 350 15.68 -4.94 25.61
C GLY A 350 15.07 -5.39 24.29
N LEU A 351 15.32 -4.66 23.20
CA LEU A 351 14.77 -5.00 21.88
C LEU A 351 15.35 -6.29 21.28
N ALA A 352 16.50 -6.75 21.71
CA ALA A 352 17.02 -8.08 21.35
C ALA A 352 16.21 -9.23 21.98
N ASN A 353 15.47 -8.99 23.06
CA ASN A 353 14.65 -10.01 23.75
C ASN A 353 13.24 -10.09 23.16
N ALA A 354 12.83 -11.27 22.70
CA ALA A 354 11.52 -11.49 22.08
C ALA A 354 10.32 -11.21 23.03
N LYS A 355 10.46 -11.52 24.34
CA LYS A 355 9.40 -11.25 25.33
C LYS A 355 9.16 -9.75 25.50
N VAL A 356 10.22 -8.93 25.44
CA VAL A 356 10.09 -7.47 25.47
C VAL A 356 9.33 -6.99 24.24
N ARG A 357 9.67 -7.44 23.03
CA ARG A 357 9.00 -7.05 21.79
C ARG A 357 7.53 -7.49 21.78
N LYS A 358 7.25 -8.74 22.19
CA LYS A 358 5.86 -9.23 22.35
C LYS A 358 5.05 -8.37 23.32
N ALA A 359 5.61 -8.07 24.47
CA ALA A 359 4.93 -7.26 25.46
C ALA A 359 4.67 -5.82 24.96
N LEU A 360 5.61 -5.21 24.23
CA LEU A 360 5.42 -3.92 23.58
C LEU A 360 4.26 -3.95 22.57
N THR A 361 4.20 -5.01 21.74
CA THR A 361 3.13 -5.20 20.75
C THR A 361 1.78 -5.42 21.43
N TYR A 362 1.70 -6.33 22.39
CA TYR A 362 0.44 -6.71 23.06
C TYR A 362 -0.08 -5.62 24.01
N ALA A 363 0.80 -4.73 24.47
CA ALA A 363 0.39 -3.56 25.23
C ALA A 363 -0.41 -2.55 24.40
N VAL A 364 -0.30 -2.57 23.07
CA VAL A 364 -1.08 -1.69 22.18
C VAL A 364 -2.46 -2.31 21.96
N ASP A 365 -3.49 -1.67 22.51
CA ASP A 365 -4.88 -2.02 22.28
C ASP A 365 -5.31 -1.50 20.90
N ALA A 366 -5.19 -2.38 19.90
CA ALA A 366 -5.47 -2.04 18.51
C ALA A 366 -6.94 -1.64 18.30
N GLN A 367 -7.90 -2.34 18.94
CA GLN A 367 -9.31 -2.00 18.81
C GLN A 367 -9.60 -0.61 19.39
N SER A 368 -9.05 -0.31 20.57
CA SER A 368 -9.22 1.01 21.19
C SER A 368 -8.57 2.13 20.35
N TYR A 369 -7.43 1.85 19.68
CA TYR A 369 -6.84 2.78 18.73
C TYR A 369 -7.78 3.05 17.55
N ILE A 370 -8.34 2.00 16.97
CA ILE A 370 -9.25 2.09 15.81
C ILE A 370 -10.49 2.90 16.18
N ASP A 371 -11.15 2.56 17.28
CA ASP A 371 -12.43 3.16 17.69
C ASP A 371 -12.30 4.62 18.14
N ASN A 372 -11.21 4.96 18.84
CA ASN A 372 -11.11 6.24 19.52
C ASN A 372 -10.14 7.24 18.88
N VAL A 373 -9.14 6.76 18.12
CA VAL A 373 -8.12 7.61 17.52
C VAL A 373 -8.24 7.65 16.01
N ALA A 374 -8.20 6.50 15.33
CA ALA A 374 -8.33 6.40 13.89
C ALA A 374 -9.76 6.66 13.43
N LYS A 375 -10.76 6.17 14.17
CA LYS A 375 -12.20 6.32 13.94
C LYS A 375 -12.67 5.89 12.56
N ASN A 376 -12.02 4.88 12.02
CA ASN A 376 -12.23 4.34 10.68
C ASN A 376 -12.50 2.83 10.74
N SER A 377 -12.51 2.18 9.59
CA SER A 377 -12.89 0.78 9.45
C SER A 377 -11.71 -0.19 9.52
N TYR A 378 -10.55 0.20 10.02
CA TYR A 378 -9.39 -0.68 10.15
C TYR A 378 -9.73 -1.93 10.96
N LEU A 379 -9.00 -3.01 10.72
CA LEU A 379 -9.17 -4.28 11.43
C LEU A 379 -7.96 -4.52 12.34
N PRO A 380 -8.14 -4.94 13.62
CA PRO A 380 -7.01 -5.35 14.44
C PRO A 380 -6.24 -6.48 13.76
N ALA A 381 -4.93 -6.34 13.63
CA ALA A 381 -4.13 -7.37 12.98
C ALA A 381 -4.03 -8.62 13.87
N ASP A 382 -4.21 -9.77 13.27
CA ASP A 382 -4.12 -11.10 13.90
C ASP A 382 -2.88 -11.89 13.43
N GLY A 383 -2.06 -11.27 12.61
CA GLY A 383 -0.80 -11.74 12.05
C GLY A 383 -0.17 -10.64 11.19
N MET A 384 0.80 -10.99 10.33
CA MET A 384 1.39 -10.06 9.37
C MET A 384 0.59 -10.01 8.06
N VAL A 385 0.07 -11.13 7.59
CA VAL A 385 -0.65 -11.26 6.32
C VAL A 385 -2.14 -10.97 6.51
N PRO A 386 -2.71 -9.92 5.85
CA PRO A 386 -4.11 -9.54 6.01
C PRO A 386 -5.09 -10.44 5.24
N GLY A 387 -6.39 -10.29 5.58
CA GLY A 387 -7.48 -11.02 4.96
C GLY A 387 -7.71 -10.72 3.47
N ALA A 388 -7.19 -9.60 2.97
CA ALA A 388 -7.29 -9.24 1.57
C ALA A 388 -6.50 -10.17 0.62
N ILE A 389 -5.54 -10.94 1.15
CA ILE A 389 -4.67 -11.83 0.38
C ILE A 389 -5.37 -13.16 0.13
N GLU A 390 -5.26 -13.65 -1.13
CA GLU A 390 -5.89 -14.90 -1.59
C GLU A 390 -7.39 -14.97 -1.24
N ASN A 391 -8.09 -13.84 -1.31
CA ASN A 391 -9.50 -13.72 -0.90
C ASN A 391 -9.78 -14.28 0.51
N GLY A 392 -8.84 -14.14 1.45
CA GLY A 392 -8.95 -14.58 2.83
C GLY A 392 -8.71 -16.07 3.07
N SER A 393 -8.35 -16.84 2.04
CA SER A 393 -8.09 -18.28 2.20
C SER A 393 -6.88 -18.55 3.09
N TYR A 394 -5.81 -17.79 2.89
CA TYR A 394 -4.60 -17.89 3.70
C TYR A 394 -4.85 -17.54 5.17
N SER A 395 -5.39 -16.36 5.46
CA SER A 395 -5.65 -15.90 6.82
C SER A 395 -6.66 -16.79 7.57
N SER A 396 -7.66 -17.33 6.85
CA SER A 396 -8.62 -18.30 7.40
C SER A 396 -7.96 -19.62 7.79
N ALA A 397 -7.01 -20.11 6.98
CA ALA A 397 -6.27 -21.34 7.28
C ALA A 397 -5.27 -21.13 8.42
N ARG A 398 -4.60 -19.97 8.47
CA ARG A 398 -3.63 -19.58 9.49
C ARG A 398 -4.28 -19.41 10.87
N GLY A 399 -5.46 -18.79 10.92
CA GLY A 399 -6.07 -18.35 12.18
C GLY A 399 -5.32 -17.16 12.81
N SER A 400 -5.68 -16.82 14.05
CA SER A 400 -5.00 -15.72 14.79
C SER A 400 -3.69 -16.20 15.40
N LEU A 401 -2.61 -15.47 15.14
CA LEU A 401 -1.28 -15.67 15.75
C LEU A 401 -0.99 -14.65 16.86
N ILE A 402 -1.87 -13.67 17.07
CA ILE A 402 -1.73 -12.61 18.08
C ILE A 402 -2.88 -12.76 19.08
N ASP A 403 -2.54 -13.00 20.35
CA ASP A 403 -3.52 -13.07 21.44
C ASP A 403 -3.89 -11.64 21.88
N ARG A 404 -4.96 -11.11 21.29
CA ARG A 404 -5.50 -9.78 21.64
C ARG A 404 -6.26 -9.75 22.97
N GLU A 405 -6.56 -10.93 23.56
CA GLU A 405 -7.27 -11.07 24.83
C GLU A 405 -6.32 -11.23 26.03
N MET A 406 -5.01 -11.23 25.81
CA MET A 406 -4.02 -11.34 26.88
C MET A 406 -4.20 -10.24 27.93
N SER A 407 -4.25 -10.59 29.20
CA SER A 407 -4.47 -9.64 30.27
C SER A 407 -3.30 -8.64 30.40
N ALA A 408 -3.60 -7.42 30.85
CA ALA A 408 -2.56 -6.42 31.11
C ALA A 408 -1.54 -6.90 32.16
N GLU A 409 -1.96 -7.75 33.11
CA GLU A 409 -1.10 -8.36 34.12
C GLU A 409 -0.11 -9.36 33.50
N ASP A 410 -0.59 -10.23 32.59
CA ASP A 410 0.25 -11.20 31.88
C ASP A 410 1.23 -10.52 30.93
N ILE A 411 0.78 -9.47 30.20
CA ILE A 411 1.62 -8.65 29.34
C ILE A 411 2.75 -7.99 30.17
N LYS A 412 2.40 -7.43 31.32
CA LYS A 412 3.40 -6.81 32.22
C LYS A 412 4.38 -7.85 32.79
N ALA A 413 3.89 -9.02 33.18
CA ALA A 413 4.75 -10.10 33.69
C ALA A 413 5.74 -10.58 32.61
N MET A 414 5.28 -10.74 31.37
CA MET A 414 6.13 -11.09 30.22
C MET A 414 7.19 -10.01 29.97
N PHE A 415 6.82 -8.74 30.06
CA PHE A 415 7.76 -7.63 29.90
C PHE A 415 8.84 -7.63 30.98
N ASP A 416 8.45 -7.78 32.26
CA ASP A 416 9.38 -7.80 33.39
C ASP A 416 10.33 -9.01 33.33
N GLU A 417 9.84 -10.17 32.89
CA GLU A 417 10.67 -11.33 32.66
C GLU A 417 11.71 -11.07 31.55
N GLY A 418 11.26 -10.49 30.41
CA GLY A 418 12.15 -10.15 29.30
C GLY A 418 13.23 -9.13 29.69
N LEU A 419 12.87 -8.09 30.44
CA LEU A 419 13.86 -7.12 30.97
C LEU A 419 14.87 -7.79 31.91
N LYS A 420 14.40 -8.68 32.77
CA LYS A 420 15.27 -9.44 33.68
C LYS A 420 16.24 -10.34 32.90
N GLU A 421 15.80 -11.03 31.86
CA GLU A 421 16.64 -11.81 30.97
C GLU A 421 17.68 -10.95 30.25
N ALA A 422 17.28 -9.75 29.81
CA ALA A 422 18.16 -8.76 29.18
C ALA A 422 19.12 -8.09 30.17
N GLY A 423 18.94 -8.28 31.48
CA GLY A 423 19.78 -7.69 32.53
C GLY A 423 19.63 -6.17 32.68
N ILE A 424 18.42 -5.64 32.41
CA ILE A 424 18.08 -4.21 32.52
C ILE A 424 16.82 -4.01 33.35
N THR A 425 16.53 -2.77 33.71
CA THR A 425 15.29 -2.41 34.40
C THR A 425 14.37 -1.57 33.52
N ALA A 426 13.10 -1.46 33.88
CA ALA A 426 12.14 -0.61 33.16
C ALA A 426 12.58 0.87 33.11
N ALA A 427 13.27 1.34 34.14
CA ALA A 427 13.78 2.71 34.19
C ALA A 427 14.94 2.96 33.19
N ASP A 428 15.67 1.92 32.81
CA ASP A 428 16.76 1.99 31.82
C ASP A 428 16.25 1.87 30.38
N PHE A 429 15.02 1.35 30.20
CA PHE A 429 14.43 1.07 28.89
C PHE A 429 13.53 2.21 28.44
N THR A 430 14.08 3.17 27.71
CA THR A 430 13.41 4.39 27.22
C THR A 430 13.49 4.49 25.71
N PRO A 431 12.74 3.65 24.95
CA PRO A 431 12.88 3.58 23.49
C PRO A 431 12.38 4.85 22.79
N VAL A 432 12.93 5.12 21.61
CA VAL A 432 12.46 6.13 20.67
C VAL A 432 11.52 5.49 19.65
N ILE A 433 10.30 6.01 19.50
CA ILE A 433 9.37 5.62 18.46
C ILE A 433 9.56 6.56 17.27
N THR A 434 10.04 6.04 16.15
CA THR A 434 10.23 6.77 14.90
C THR A 434 8.97 6.61 14.03
N THR A 435 8.50 7.71 13.45
CA THR A 435 7.32 7.73 12.58
C THR A 435 7.43 8.84 11.52
N ASP A 436 6.53 8.83 10.54
CA ASP A 436 6.39 9.90 9.56
C ASP A 436 5.87 11.19 10.20
N GLU A 437 6.10 12.32 9.53
CA GLU A 437 5.46 13.59 9.85
C GLU A 437 3.95 13.51 9.59
N GLY A 438 3.18 14.31 10.33
CA GLY A 438 1.74 14.47 10.16
C GLY A 438 0.92 14.11 11.38
N ASP A 439 -0.27 14.68 11.44
CA ASP A 439 -1.16 14.59 12.60
C ASP A 439 -1.61 13.15 12.91
N SER A 440 -1.93 12.36 11.88
CA SER A 440 -2.39 10.98 12.06
C SER A 440 -1.28 10.09 12.62
N ALA A 441 -0.05 10.23 12.09
CA ALA A 441 1.12 9.52 12.57
C ALA A 441 1.44 9.91 14.02
N TYR A 442 1.38 11.21 14.34
CA TYR A 442 1.60 11.69 15.71
C TYR A 442 0.55 11.15 16.69
N LYS A 443 -0.74 11.17 16.33
CA LYS A 443 -1.82 10.63 17.16
C LYS A 443 -1.60 9.14 17.47
N MET A 444 -1.17 8.37 16.48
CA MET A 444 -0.88 6.95 16.65
C MET A 444 0.26 6.72 17.65
N VAL A 445 1.39 7.39 17.46
CA VAL A 445 2.53 7.17 18.36
C VAL A 445 2.29 7.72 19.77
N ALA A 446 1.52 8.80 19.91
CA ALA A 446 1.09 9.30 21.21
C ALA A 446 0.18 8.31 21.94
N PHE A 447 -0.71 7.62 21.20
CA PHE A 447 -1.50 6.54 21.75
C PHE A 447 -0.62 5.38 22.21
N ILE A 448 0.33 4.92 21.39
CA ILE A 448 1.28 3.85 21.73
C ILE A 448 2.10 4.21 22.98
N GLN A 449 2.65 5.43 23.05
CA GLN A 449 3.38 5.92 24.23
C GLN A 449 2.52 5.81 25.50
N ASN A 450 1.25 6.24 25.43
CA ASN A 450 0.35 6.19 26.58
C ASN A 450 0.08 4.74 27.01
N GLN A 451 -0.17 3.83 26.05
CA GLN A 451 -0.40 2.41 26.34
C GLN A 451 0.84 1.76 27.00
N TRP A 452 2.05 2.05 26.53
CA TRP A 452 3.27 1.54 27.12
C TRP A 452 3.52 2.11 28.52
N LYS A 453 3.23 3.41 28.72
CA LYS A 453 3.31 4.02 30.03
C LYS A 453 2.33 3.40 31.04
N GLU A 454 1.07 3.26 30.65
CA GLU A 454 0.01 2.73 31.51
C GLU A 454 0.19 1.24 31.83
N LYS A 455 0.48 0.42 30.83
CA LYS A 455 0.51 -1.05 30.97
C LYS A 455 1.90 -1.58 31.37
N LEU A 456 2.99 -0.97 30.89
CA LEU A 456 4.34 -1.46 31.10
C LEU A 456 5.17 -0.60 32.06
N GLY A 457 4.73 0.63 32.34
CA GLY A 457 5.42 1.56 33.24
C GLY A 457 6.71 2.15 32.66
N ILE A 458 6.82 2.24 31.33
CA ILE A 458 7.97 2.82 30.64
C ILE A 458 7.65 4.16 30.00
N GLU A 459 8.66 5.00 29.85
CA GLU A 459 8.57 6.24 29.09
C GLU A 459 9.25 6.02 27.73
N ALA A 460 8.53 6.28 26.64
CA ALA A 460 9.08 6.31 25.29
C ALA A 460 9.14 7.75 24.78
N THR A 461 10.05 8.06 23.88
CA THR A 461 10.11 9.34 23.19
C THR A 461 9.68 9.17 21.72
N VAL A 462 9.32 10.28 21.06
CA VAL A 462 8.87 10.25 19.66
C VAL A 462 9.84 11.04 18.79
N GLN A 463 10.18 10.46 17.65
CA GLN A 463 10.92 11.10 16.57
C GLN A 463 10.06 11.09 15.31
N GLN A 464 9.64 12.27 14.84
CA GLN A 464 8.98 12.41 13.54
C GLN A 464 10.00 12.78 12.47
N LEU A 465 9.95 12.11 11.34
CA LEU A 465 10.85 12.29 10.20
C LEU A 465 10.04 12.44 8.92
N THR A 466 10.60 13.13 7.93
CA THR A 466 10.04 13.04 6.57
C THR A 466 10.07 11.58 6.10
N PHE A 467 9.14 11.20 5.23
CA PHE A 467 9.05 9.83 4.71
C PHE A 467 10.41 9.30 4.20
N LYS A 468 11.13 10.11 3.41
CA LYS A 468 12.46 9.77 2.91
C LYS A 468 13.48 9.55 4.05
N SER A 469 13.46 10.42 5.05
CA SER A 469 14.40 10.30 6.19
C SER A 469 14.08 9.10 7.06
N ARG A 470 12.81 8.72 7.19
CA ARG A 470 12.40 7.52 7.91
C ARG A 470 12.86 6.24 7.16
N LEU A 471 12.67 6.17 5.85
CA LEU A 471 13.19 5.06 5.04
C LEU A 471 14.72 4.93 5.15
N ASP A 472 15.42 6.05 5.15
CA ASP A 472 16.89 6.10 5.30
C ASP A 472 17.30 5.58 6.68
N ALA A 473 16.56 5.94 7.75
CA ALA A 473 16.79 5.44 9.10
C ALA A 473 16.55 3.94 9.21
N GLN A 474 15.48 3.41 8.60
CA GLN A 474 15.18 1.98 8.55
C GLN A 474 16.28 1.21 7.81
N THR A 475 16.63 1.62 6.59
CA THR A 475 17.67 0.98 5.78
C THR A 475 19.04 0.95 6.49
N LYS A 476 19.37 2.00 7.26
CA LYS A 476 20.59 2.09 8.04
C LYS A 476 20.47 1.47 9.43
N GLN A 477 19.28 0.96 9.79
CA GLN A 477 18.96 0.43 11.12
C GLN A 477 19.29 1.43 12.25
N ASN A 478 19.05 2.72 12.00
CA ASN A 478 19.29 3.82 12.93
C ASN A 478 17.98 4.28 13.57
N TYR A 479 17.34 3.39 14.29
CA TYR A 479 16.10 3.59 15.04
C TYR A 479 16.01 2.54 16.15
N ASP A 480 15.10 2.73 17.12
CA ASP A 480 14.76 1.73 18.14
C ASP A 480 13.49 0.96 17.71
N VAL A 481 12.41 1.69 17.57
CA VAL A 481 11.11 1.18 17.11
C VAL A 481 10.60 2.11 16.02
N CYS A 482 10.22 1.58 14.87
CA CYS A 482 9.67 2.36 13.77
C CYS A 482 8.23 1.93 13.49
N VAL A 483 7.32 2.90 13.31
CA VAL A 483 5.99 2.61 12.77
C VAL A 483 6.12 2.47 11.26
N ALA A 484 5.80 1.28 10.76
CA ALA A 484 5.89 0.94 9.34
C ALA A 484 4.55 0.44 8.81
N LEU A 485 4.42 0.49 7.49
CA LEU A 485 3.24 0.01 6.77
C LEU A 485 3.72 -0.67 5.49
N TRP A 486 3.25 -1.88 5.23
CA TRP A 486 3.54 -2.64 4.02
C TRP A 486 2.24 -2.96 3.27
N GLY A 487 2.20 -2.68 1.98
CA GLY A 487 1.13 -3.08 1.06
C GLY A 487 1.61 -4.21 0.15
N PRO A 488 0.70 -5.05 -0.35
CA PRO A 488 1.08 -6.19 -1.17
C PRO A 488 1.46 -5.76 -2.60
N ASP A 489 2.51 -6.38 -3.15
CA ASP A 489 2.89 -6.22 -4.55
C ASP A 489 2.15 -7.21 -5.46
N TYR A 490 1.80 -8.40 -4.92
CA TYR A 490 1.11 -9.48 -5.62
C TYR A 490 0.24 -10.31 -4.66
N ASP A 491 -0.73 -11.07 -5.20
CA ASP A 491 -1.72 -11.84 -4.44
C ASP A 491 -1.15 -13.18 -3.96
N ASP A 492 -0.25 -13.11 -2.98
CA ASP A 492 0.33 -14.27 -2.30
C ASP A 492 0.91 -13.83 -0.95
N ALA A 493 0.87 -14.69 0.06
CA ALA A 493 1.39 -14.40 1.40
C ALA A 493 2.90 -14.07 1.41
N LEU A 494 3.66 -14.57 0.44
CA LEU A 494 5.09 -14.28 0.32
C LEU A 494 5.41 -12.79 0.22
N THR A 495 4.52 -11.96 -0.36
CA THR A 495 4.75 -10.50 -0.45
C THR A 495 4.97 -9.83 0.91
N TYR A 496 4.56 -10.49 2.00
CA TYR A 496 4.80 -10.04 3.38
C TYR A 496 5.91 -10.82 4.07
N LEU A 497 6.09 -12.10 3.72
CA LEU A 497 6.95 -12.98 4.46
C LEU A 497 8.39 -13.01 3.94
N ASP A 498 8.63 -12.93 2.64
CA ASP A 498 9.97 -12.97 2.07
C ASP A 498 10.82 -11.74 2.43
N MET A 499 10.17 -10.62 2.79
CA MET A 499 10.86 -9.41 3.24
C MET A 499 11.65 -9.58 4.55
N PHE A 500 11.37 -10.63 5.35
CA PHE A 500 12.07 -10.89 6.62
C PHE A 500 13.14 -11.98 6.52
N LEU A 501 13.48 -12.44 5.32
CA LEU A 501 14.63 -13.33 5.12
C LEU A 501 15.93 -12.67 5.61
N THR A 502 16.83 -13.48 6.12
CA THR A 502 18.15 -13.03 6.59
C THR A 502 18.92 -12.34 5.47
N GLY A 503 19.30 -11.08 5.71
CA GLY A 503 20.14 -10.29 4.80
C GLY A 503 19.42 -9.71 3.58
N VAL A 504 18.09 -9.83 3.49
CA VAL A 504 17.29 -9.15 2.46
C VAL A 504 17.18 -7.67 2.80
N GLY A 505 17.20 -6.81 1.78
CA GLY A 505 17.22 -5.35 1.93
C GLY A 505 16.02 -4.76 2.67
N ASN A 506 14.85 -5.41 2.60
CA ASN A 506 13.64 -5.01 3.30
C ASN A 506 13.59 -5.49 4.76
N ASN A 507 14.48 -6.39 5.17
CA ASN A 507 14.61 -6.79 6.58
C ASN A 507 15.42 -5.74 7.37
N HIS A 508 14.78 -4.67 7.72
CA HIS A 508 15.42 -3.57 8.46
C HIS A 508 15.57 -3.88 9.95
N THR A 509 14.99 -5.00 10.44
CA THR A 509 15.00 -5.36 11.86
C THR A 509 16.35 -5.91 12.34
N GLY A 510 17.15 -6.43 11.43
CA GLY A 510 18.37 -7.19 11.75
C GLY A 510 18.10 -8.57 12.34
N TRP A 511 16.84 -9.03 12.32
CA TRP A 511 16.43 -10.37 12.75
C TRP A 511 16.88 -11.43 11.75
N SER A 512 17.15 -12.64 12.24
CA SER A 512 17.60 -13.79 11.46
C SER A 512 17.13 -15.07 12.13
N ASN A 513 16.55 -15.98 11.34
CA ASN A 513 16.14 -17.31 11.79
C ASN A 513 16.31 -18.34 10.66
N GLU A 514 17.14 -19.35 10.87
CA GLU A 514 17.49 -20.34 9.85
C GLU A 514 16.29 -21.21 9.45
N GLU A 515 15.38 -21.53 10.37
CA GLU A 515 14.18 -22.33 10.08
C GLU A 515 13.17 -21.53 9.26
N TYR A 516 12.99 -20.25 9.60
CA TYR A 516 12.20 -19.32 8.82
C TYR A 516 12.72 -19.19 7.38
N ASP A 517 14.00 -18.89 7.25
CA ASP A 517 14.66 -18.78 5.95
C ASP A 517 14.49 -20.03 5.10
N LYS A 518 14.60 -21.21 5.75
CA LYS A 518 14.43 -22.47 5.05
C LYS A 518 12.99 -22.66 4.57
N LEU A 519 11.99 -22.40 5.41
CA LEU A 519 10.58 -22.55 5.06
C LEU A 519 10.21 -21.63 3.88
N ILE A 520 10.64 -20.38 3.91
CA ILE A 520 10.39 -19.42 2.82
C ILE A 520 11.08 -19.89 1.52
N LYS A 521 12.35 -20.27 1.58
CA LYS A 521 13.09 -20.74 0.39
C LYS A 521 12.53 -22.03 -0.19
N ASP A 522 12.12 -22.98 0.65
CA ASP A 522 11.50 -24.23 0.20
C ASP A 522 10.12 -23.97 -0.42
N SER A 523 9.37 -22.97 0.05
CA SER A 523 8.06 -22.62 -0.48
C SER A 523 8.11 -22.10 -1.92
N TYR A 524 9.23 -21.53 -2.38
CA TYR A 524 9.37 -21.08 -3.77
C TYR A 524 9.29 -22.23 -4.79
N SER A 525 9.77 -23.42 -4.42
CA SER A 525 9.79 -24.57 -5.31
C SER A 525 8.71 -25.62 -5.00
N GLN A 526 7.87 -25.38 -3.98
CA GLN A 526 6.81 -26.32 -3.61
C GLN A 526 5.61 -26.19 -4.56
N THR A 527 5.32 -27.25 -5.31
CA THR A 527 4.22 -27.28 -6.30
C THR A 527 2.88 -27.76 -5.72
N ASP A 528 2.88 -28.46 -4.57
CA ASP A 528 1.65 -28.77 -3.86
C ASP A 528 1.17 -27.54 -3.08
N ALA A 529 0.03 -26.99 -3.46
CA ALA A 529 -0.49 -25.73 -2.89
C ALA A 529 -0.76 -25.81 -1.38
N ALA A 530 -1.26 -26.97 -0.89
CA ALA A 530 -1.53 -27.14 0.53
C ALA A 530 -0.23 -27.23 1.35
N ALA A 531 0.74 -28.01 0.87
CA ALA A 531 2.05 -28.11 1.53
C ALA A 531 2.78 -26.76 1.51
N ARG A 532 2.66 -25.97 0.43
CA ARG A 532 3.22 -24.62 0.33
C ARG A 532 2.56 -23.68 1.35
N GLN A 533 1.24 -23.66 1.42
CA GLN A 533 0.50 -22.86 2.39
C GLN A 533 0.91 -23.22 3.83
N ASP A 534 1.04 -24.51 4.16
CA ASP A 534 1.51 -24.96 5.48
C ASP A 534 2.91 -24.45 5.81
N MET A 535 3.84 -24.41 4.83
CA MET A 535 5.19 -23.85 5.04
C MET A 535 5.13 -22.35 5.35
N LEU A 536 4.31 -21.59 4.63
CA LEU A 536 4.15 -20.15 4.84
C LEU A 536 3.49 -19.84 6.19
N ILE A 537 2.50 -20.64 6.61
CA ILE A 537 1.86 -20.52 7.93
C ILE A 537 2.87 -20.82 9.05
N GLN A 538 3.71 -21.85 8.90
CA GLN A 538 4.77 -22.14 9.87
C GLN A 538 5.79 -21.00 9.95
N ALA A 539 6.18 -20.43 8.80
CA ALA A 539 7.08 -19.28 8.76
C ALA A 539 6.47 -18.06 9.48
N GLU A 540 5.21 -17.71 9.19
CA GLU A 540 4.53 -16.59 9.87
C GLU A 540 4.38 -16.87 11.38
N THR A 541 4.17 -18.12 11.78
CA THR A 541 4.12 -18.50 13.20
C THR A 541 5.46 -18.20 13.89
N ILE A 542 6.59 -18.59 13.29
CA ILE A 542 7.93 -18.28 13.82
C ILE A 542 8.13 -16.76 13.90
N LEU A 543 7.74 -16.03 12.86
CA LEU A 543 7.83 -14.57 12.82
C LEU A 543 7.05 -13.93 13.98
N MET A 544 5.83 -14.40 14.26
CA MET A 544 5.00 -13.89 15.37
C MET A 544 5.47 -14.40 16.75
N GLU A 545 6.10 -15.55 16.82
CA GLU A 545 6.69 -16.05 18.07
C GLU A 545 7.93 -15.27 18.49
N GLU A 546 8.78 -14.88 17.54
CA GLU A 546 9.98 -14.09 17.82
C GLU A 546 9.74 -12.58 17.75
N MET A 547 8.64 -12.16 17.10
CA MET A 547 8.14 -10.79 17.06
C MET A 547 9.19 -9.73 16.68
N PRO A 548 9.96 -9.90 15.58
CA PRO A 548 10.83 -8.83 15.09
C PRO A 548 10.02 -7.63 14.59
N ILE A 549 8.75 -7.86 14.27
CA ILE A 549 7.74 -6.85 13.99
C ILE A 549 6.49 -7.11 14.81
N GLY A 550 5.76 -6.06 15.17
CA GLY A 550 4.52 -6.14 15.95
C GLY A 550 3.33 -5.60 15.17
N PRO A 551 2.54 -6.44 14.49
CA PRO A 551 1.37 -6.01 13.73
C PRO A 551 0.33 -5.34 14.64
N ILE A 552 -0.23 -4.21 14.18
CA ILE A 552 -1.21 -3.41 14.92
C ILE A 552 -2.58 -3.49 14.25
N TYR A 553 -2.67 -3.12 12.98
CA TYR A 553 -3.93 -3.16 12.24
C TYR A 553 -3.70 -3.46 10.76
N PHE A 554 -4.75 -4.00 10.12
CA PHE A 554 -4.90 -4.06 8.68
C PHE A 554 -5.70 -2.86 8.21
N ARG A 555 -5.24 -2.21 7.16
CA ARG A 555 -5.86 -0.99 6.66
C ARG A 555 -7.08 -1.30 5.79
N VAL A 556 -8.19 -0.66 6.15
CA VAL A 556 -9.40 -0.61 5.34
C VAL A 556 -9.58 0.80 4.82
N ARG A 557 -9.88 0.94 3.54
CA ARG A 557 -10.18 2.22 2.92
C ARG A 557 -11.66 2.47 2.95
N ASP A 558 -12.04 3.59 3.55
CA ASP A 558 -13.41 4.09 3.51
C ASP A 558 -13.57 5.08 2.36
N TYR A 559 -14.69 5.04 1.65
CA TYR A 559 -14.98 5.93 0.54
C TYR A 559 -16.49 6.14 0.35
N VAL A 560 -16.85 7.18 -0.37
CA VAL A 560 -18.20 7.38 -0.88
C VAL A 560 -18.18 7.55 -2.39
N MET A 561 -19.27 7.12 -3.02
CA MET A 561 -19.45 7.14 -4.45
C MET A 561 -20.86 7.62 -4.78
N ALA A 562 -21.00 8.50 -5.75
CA ALA A 562 -22.29 9.03 -6.20
C ALA A 562 -23.23 7.94 -6.72
N ASP A 563 -24.53 8.15 -6.58
CA ASP A 563 -25.57 7.18 -6.94
C ASP A 563 -25.51 6.75 -8.42
N LYS A 564 -25.02 7.63 -9.29
CA LYS A 564 -24.88 7.33 -10.73
C LYS A 564 -23.73 6.38 -11.06
N LEU A 565 -22.77 6.17 -10.17
CA LEU A 565 -21.53 5.42 -10.45
C LEU A 565 -21.57 4.02 -9.84
N THR A 566 -21.17 3.00 -10.62
CA THR A 566 -21.07 1.61 -10.19
C THR A 566 -19.89 0.93 -10.88
N GLY A 567 -19.50 -0.27 -10.41
CA GLY A 567 -18.50 -1.11 -11.09
C GLY A 567 -17.04 -0.64 -10.95
N VAL A 568 -16.75 0.37 -10.11
CA VAL A 568 -15.37 0.76 -9.80
C VAL A 568 -14.71 -0.37 -9.02
N THR A 569 -13.61 -0.91 -9.55
CA THR A 569 -12.89 -1.98 -8.85
C THR A 569 -11.97 -1.42 -7.78
N ARG A 570 -12.19 -1.87 -6.54
CA ARG A 570 -11.39 -1.48 -5.37
C ARG A 570 -11.01 -2.69 -4.54
N THR A 571 -9.77 -3.10 -4.67
CA THR A 571 -9.19 -4.26 -3.99
C THR A 571 -7.77 -3.92 -3.53
N ALA A 572 -7.10 -4.87 -2.89
CA ALA A 572 -5.70 -4.72 -2.50
C ALA A 572 -4.76 -4.43 -3.69
N PHE A 573 -5.13 -4.91 -4.88
CA PHE A 573 -4.29 -4.82 -6.08
C PHE A 573 -4.84 -3.84 -7.11
N GLN A 574 -6.07 -3.36 -6.95
CA GLN A 574 -6.77 -2.48 -7.88
C GLN A 574 -7.42 -1.32 -7.10
N GLY A 575 -6.66 -0.26 -6.88
CA GLY A 575 -6.99 0.83 -5.96
C GLY A 575 -8.02 1.86 -6.47
N GLY A 576 -8.90 1.50 -7.39
CA GLY A 576 -9.90 2.41 -7.97
C GLY A 576 -9.89 2.41 -9.49
N VAL A 577 -9.70 1.23 -10.07
CA VAL A 577 -9.65 1.00 -11.52
C VAL A 577 -11.01 1.27 -12.15
N MET A 578 -11.03 2.01 -13.27
CA MET A 578 -12.24 2.57 -13.88
C MET A 578 -12.74 1.78 -15.10
N HIS A 579 -11.95 0.87 -15.67
CA HIS A 579 -12.32 0.21 -16.93
C HIS A 579 -13.55 -0.72 -16.84
N TYR A 580 -13.97 -1.13 -15.63
CA TYR A 580 -15.24 -1.83 -15.39
C TYR A 580 -16.36 -0.90 -14.89
N ALA A 581 -16.03 0.36 -14.60
CA ALA A 581 -17.00 1.32 -14.07
C ALA A 581 -18.09 1.67 -15.09
N GLN A 582 -19.30 1.93 -14.58
CA GLN A 582 -20.47 2.26 -15.40
C GLN A 582 -21.26 3.42 -14.78
N ILE A 583 -21.88 4.21 -15.61
CA ILE A 583 -22.87 5.20 -15.20
C ILE A 583 -24.25 4.55 -15.29
N VAL A 584 -24.94 4.46 -14.14
CA VAL A 584 -26.33 4.01 -14.07
C VAL A 584 -27.26 5.23 -14.18
N GLN A 585 -28.35 5.07 -14.94
CA GLN A 585 -29.35 6.12 -15.18
C GLN A 585 -30.47 6.08 -14.14
#